data_462b1a8688e9df385ebf33ba5d3890a2
#
_entry.id   462b1a8688e9df385ebf33ba5d3890a2
#
_cell.length_a   1.000
_cell.length_b   1.000
_cell.length_c   1.000
_cell.angle_alpha   90.00
_cell.angle_beta   90.00
_cell.angle_gamma   90.00
#
_symmetry.space_group_name_H-M   'P 1'
#
loop_
_entity.id
_entity.type
_entity.pdbx_description
1 polymer ?
#
loop_
_entity_poly.entity_id
_entity_poly.type
_entity_poly.pdbx_seq_one_letter_code
_entity_poly.pdbx_strand_id
1 'polypeptide(L)'
;DMLYDLAVARSRKSTNWKPIQMTWEEIIAKLSKPIISEESYETYMKMPKDKQDQIKDKGGFVGGKLKEGKRRKGHVQHRQLLCLDMDYGTTDFWDDFSMLYNYTCCIHTTHKHSETNPRYRLIFPLSRPVTEEEYEAVARKLADEIDIQLFDDTTYEPTRLMYWPTVSKEGTFFCKHISGELLNPDDLLTKYKDWRDCSQWPRSTRVKQLEKRDLKLLGDPTKKEGIIGDFCRAYT
;
A
#
# COMPACT_ATOMS: atom_id res chain seq x y z
N ASP A 1 -7.82 17.66 -17.44
CA ASP A 1 -7.49 16.98 -16.18
C ASP A 1 -6.98 15.59 -16.49
N MET A 2 -5.91 15.16 -15.82
CA MET A 2 -5.36 13.83 -15.98
C MET A 2 -6.31 12.78 -15.40
N LEU A 3 -6.56 11.70 -16.14
CA LEU A 3 -7.34 10.56 -15.68
C LEU A 3 -6.41 9.44 -15.21
N TYR A 4 -6.76 8.84 -14.09
CA TYR A 4 -6.07 7.68 -13.52
C TYR A 4 -6.92 6.43 -13.68
N ASP A 5 -6.31 5.35 -14.14
CA ASP A 5 -6.96 4.04 -14.20
C ASP A 5 -7.03 3.42 -12.79
N LEU A 6 -8.20 2.91 -12.45
CA LEU A 6 -8.42 2.09 -11.26
C LEU A 6 -9.16 0.82 -11.67
N ALA A 7 -8.82 -0.29 -11.04
CA ALA A 7 -9.62 -1.50 -11.09
C ALA A 7 -10.39 -1.63 -9.78
N VAL A 8 -11.71 -1.72 -9.83
CA VAL A 8 -12.58 -1.72 -8.64
C VAL A 8 -13.39 -2.99 -8.54
N ALA A 9 -13.68 -3.41 -7.31
CA ALA A 9 -14.55 -4.53 -7.02
C ALA A 9 -15.32 -4.29 -5.71
N ARG A 10 -16.41 -5.04 -5.53
CA ARG A 10 -17.28 -4.93 -4.35
C ARG A 10 -16.74 -5.66 -3.12
N SER A 11 -15.78 -6.57 -3.30
CA SER A 11 -15.19 -7.36 -2.24
C SER A 11 -13.77 -7.79 -2.63
N ARG A 12 -12.92 -7.99 -1.63
CA ARG A 12 -11.60 -8.62 -1.82
C ARG A 12 -11.65 -10.00 -2.47
N LYS A 13 -12.80 -10.69 -2.33
CA LYS A 13 -13.04 -12.02 -2.90
C LYS A 13 -13.54 -11.98 -4.34
N SER A 14 -13.77 -10.81 -4.90
CA SER A 14 -14.23 -10.68 -6.28
C SER A 14 -13.21 -11.24 -7.25
N THR A 15 -13.70 -11.96 -8.26
CA THR A 15 -12.88 -12.56 -9.32
C THR A 15 -12.82 -11.71 -10.58
N ASN A 16 -13.67 -10.69 -10.67
CA ASN A 16 -13.72 -9.77 -11.79
C ASN A 16 -13.67 -8.31 -11.28
N TRP A 17 -12.59 -7.61 -11.66
CA TRP A 17 -12.32 -6.24 -11.28
C TRP A 17 -12.65 -5.32 -12.45
N LYS A 18 -13.56 -4.38 -12.23
CA LYS A 18 -14.05 -3.47 -13.26
C LYS A 18 -13.06 -2.31 -13.46
N PRO A 19 -12.63 -2.02 -14.70
CA PRO A 19 -11.82 -0.84 -14.97
C PRO A 19 -12.71 0.42 -14.92
N ILE A 20 -12.19 1.45 -14.24
CA ILE A 20 -12.77 2.80 -14.24
C ILE A 20 -11.65 3.84 -14.39
N GLN A 21 -12.02 5.07 -14.70
CA GLN A 21 -11.12 6.21 -14.72
C GLN A 21 -11.66 7.30 -13.79
N MET A 22 -10.76 7.93 -13.05
CA MET A 22 -11.09 9.03 -12.14
C MET A 22 -10.03 10.13 -12.25
N THR A 23 -10.45 11.37 -12.08
CA THR A 23 -9.51 12.47 -11.83
C THR A 23 -8.94 12.37 -10.42
N TRP A 24 -7.84 13.06 -10.15
CA TRP A 24 -7.27 13.07 -8.80
C TRP A 24 -8.25 13.68 -7.77
N GLU A 25 -8.97 14.72 -8.15
CA GLU A 25 -10.00 15.36 -7.32
C GLU A 25 -11.15 14.40 -6.98
N GLU A 26 -11.59 13.61 -7.94
CA GLU A 26 -12.63 12.58 -7.69
C GLU A 26 -12.12 11.49 -6.76
N ILE A 27 -10.86 11.09 -6.88
CA ILE A 27 -10.22 10.13 -5.98
C ILE A 27 -10.19 10.69 -4.55
N ILE A 28 -9.71 11.91 -4.35
CA ILE A 28 -9.68 12.57 -3.04
C ILE A 28 -11.10 12.66 -2.46
N ALA A 29 -12.07 13.07 -3.26
CA ALA A 29 -13.46 13.20 -2.82
C ALA A 29 -14.02 11.86 -2.33
N LYS A 30 -13.71 10.77 -3.02
CA LYS A 30 -14.14 9.42 -2.61
C LYS A 30 -13.43 8.95 -1.34
N LEU A 31 -12.13 9.19 -1.23
CA LEU A 31 -11.32 8.81 -0.06
C LEU A 31 -11.66 9.64 1.20
N SER A 32 -12.23 10.81 1.04
CA SER A 32 -12.63 11.68 2.15
C SER A 32 -13.98 11.31 2.79
N LYS A 33 -14.72 10.38 2.18
CA LYS A 33 -16.05 9.94 2.63
C LYS A 33 -16.01 8.49 3.10
N PRO A 34 -15.68 8.22 4.38
CA PRO A 34 -15.60 6.86 4.88
C PRO A 34 -17.01 6.22 4.97
N ILE A 35 -17.06 4.92 4.81
CA ILE A 35 -18.23 4.11 5.15
C ILE A 35 -18.15 3.83 6.64
N ILE A 36 -19.20 4.22 7.37
CA ILE A 36 -19.28 4.04 8.82
C ILE A 36 -19.91 2.67 9.11
N SER A 37 -19.21 1.82 9.85
CA SER A 37 -19.74 0.54 10.31
C SER A 37 -20.56 0.71 11.61
N GLU A 38 -21.32 -0.32 11.96
CA GLU A 38 -22.29 -0.24 13.05
C GLU A 38 -21.69 -0.44 14.45
N GLU A 39 -20.57 -1.17 14.53
CA GLU A 39 -19.88 -1.46 15.79
C GLU A 39 -18.99 -0.31 16.25
N SER A 40 -18.76 -0.25 17.57
CA SER A 40 -17.76 0.65 18.14
C SER A 40 -16.34 0.18 17.80
N TYR A 41 -15.37 1.08 17.87
CA TYR A 41 -13.96 0.74 17.70
C TYR A 41 -13.52 -0.34 18.71
N GLU A 42 -13.91 -0.23 19.97
CA GLU A 42 -13.58 -1.19 21.01
C GLU A 42 -14.11 -2.59 20.70
N THR A 43 -15.37 -2.68 20.26
CA THR A 43 -15.98 -3.94 19.84
C THR A 43 -15.27 -4.53 18.65
N TYR A 44 -14.96 -3.72 17.63
CA TYR A 44 -14.22 -4.14 16.45
C TYR A 44 -12.86 -4.75 16.82
N MET A 45 -12.09 -4.10 17.69
CA MET A 45 -10.76 -4.55 18.08
C MET A 45 -10.76 -5.88 18.85
N LYS A 46 -11.87 -6.25 19.48
CA LYS A 46 -12.06 -7.53 20.17
C LYS A 46 -12.54 -8.66 19.26
N MET A 47 -12.96 -8.35 18.04
CA MET A 47 -13.46 -9.36 17.08
C MET A 47 -12.33 -10.22 16.54
N PRO A 48 -12.63 -11.49 16.16
CA PRO A 48 -11.71 -12.30 15.39
C PRO A 48 -11.36 -11.62 14.05
N LYS A 49 -10.16 -11.92 13.55
CA LYS A 49 -9.63 -11.27 12.33
C LYS A 49 -10.55 -11.44 11.11
N ASP A 50 -11.14 -12.60 10.93
CA ASP A 50 -12.07 -12.87 9.81
C ASP A 50 -13.30 -11.96 9.84
N LYS A 51 -13.84 -11.69 11.01
CA LYS A 51 -14.98 -10.74 11.19
C LYS A 51 -14.52 -9.30 10.97
N GLN A 52 -13.37 -8.91 11.49
CA GLN A 52 -12.79 -7.60 11.22
C GLN A 52 -12.61 -7.37 9.71
N ASP A 53 -12.07 -8.37 9.01
CA ASP A 53 -11.88 -8.31 7.56
C ASP A 53 -13.20 -8.18 6.80
N GLN A 54 -14.26 -8.88 7.22
CA GLN A 54 -15.60 -8.75 6.63
C GLN A 54 -16.19 -7.36 6.82
N ILE A 55 -16.04 -6.76 7.99
CA ILE A 55 -16.59 -5.44 8.29
C ILE A 55 -15.93 -4.35 7.43
N LYS A 56 -14.63 -4.37 7.31
CA LYS A 56 -13.90 -3.36 6.52
C LYS A 56 -13.96 -3.62 5.00
N ASP A 57 -14.37 -4.80 4.57
CA ASP A 57 -14.50 -5.14 3.15
C ASP A 57 -15.80 -4.57 2.56
N LYS A 58 -15.78 -3.30 2.27
CA LYS A 58 -16.82 -2.58 1.53
C LYS A 58 -16.44 -2.33 0.08
N GLY A 59 -15.63 -3.25 -0.47
CA GLY A 59 -15.00 -3.09 -1.75
C GLY A 59 -13.71 -2.30 -1.68
N GLY A 60 -13.06 -2.20 -2.82
CA GLY A 60 -11.78 -1.54 -2.90
C GLY A 60 -11.29 -1.37 -4.33
N PHE A 61 -10.07 -0.96 -4.46
CA PHE A 61 -9.44 -0.67 -5.75
C PHE A 61 -7.99 -1.14 -5.80
N VAL A 62 -7.52 -1.39 -7.00
CA VAL A 62 -6.10 -1.40 -7.37
C VAL A 62 -5.85 -0.15 -8.19
N GLY A 63 -4.84 0.63 -7.84
CA GLY A 63 -4.52 1.91 -8.48
C GLY A 63 -3.85 1.74 -9.84
N GLY A 64 -4.50 1.10 -10.78
CA GLY A 64 -4.00 0.81 -12.12
C GLY A 64 -4.97 0.00 -12.97
N LYS A 65 -4.45 -0.63 -14.01
CA LYS A 65 -5.21 -1.44 -14.96
C LYS A 65 -4.82 -2.91 -14.85
N LEU A 66 -5.82 -3.77 -14.74
CA LEU A 66 -5.65 -5.22 -14.70
C LEU A 66 -6.00 -5.85 -16.07
N LYS A 67 -5.22 -6.83 -16.48
CA LYS A 67 -5.51 -7.64 -17.66
C LYS A 67 -6.69 -8.56 -17.36
N GLU A 68 -7.70 -8.54 -18.24
CA GLU A 68 -8.90 -9.38 -18.10
C GLU A 68 -9.66 -9.21 -16.78
N GLY A 69 -9.49 -8.09 -16.09
CA GLY A 69 -10.10 -7.83 -14.77
C GLY A 69 -9.63 -8.77 -13.65
N LYS A 70 -8.47 -9.40 -13.79
CA LYS A 70 -7.96 -10.38 -12.81
C LYS A 70 -6.88 -9.77 -11.93
N ARG A 71 -7.13 -9.79 -10.63
CA ARG A 71 -6.18 -9.30 -9.62
C ARG A 71 -5.25 -10.44 -9.19
N ARG A 72 -4.26 -10.70 -10.01
CA ARG A 72 -3.21 -11.70 -9.75
C ARG A 72 -1.91 -11.32 -10.42
N LYS A 73 -0.81 -11.89 -9.95
CA LYS A 73 0.53 -11.73 -10.53
C LYS A 73 0.51 -12.02 -12.04
N GLY A 74 1.21 -11.20 -12.79
CA GLY A 74 1.27 -11.26 -14.27
C GLY A 74 0.08 -10.60 -14.96
N HIS A 75 -0.91 -10.08 -14.22
CA HIS A 75 -2.12 -9.46 -14.76
C HIS A 75 -2.23 -7.95 -14.44
N VAL A 76 -1.23 -7.35 -13.84
CA VAL A 76 -1.17 -5.90 -13.68
C VAL A 76 -0.58 -5.29 -14.95
N GLN A 77 -1.40 -4.66 -15.77
CA GLN A 77 -0.94 -4.02 -17.00
C GLN A 77 -0.07 -2.81 -16.68
N HIS A 78 -0.52 -1.96 -15.76
CA HIS A 78 0.23 -0.84 -15.20
C HIS A 78 -0.38 -0.37 -13.88
N ARG A 79 0.39 0.40 -13.13
CA ARG A 79 -0.05 1.14 -11.95
C ARG A 79 0.13 2.64 -12.20
N GLN A 80 -0.87 3.44 -11.82
CA GLN A 80 -0.83 4.90 -11.90
C GLN A 80 -0.93 5.58 -10.53
N LEU A 81 -1.36 4.85 -9.51
CA LEU A 81 -1.34 5.28 -8.12
C LEU A 81 -0.37 4.39 -7.34
N LEU A 82 0.49 5.00 -6.54
CA LEU A 82 1.31 4.31 -5.57
C LEU A 82 0.60 4.41 -4.22
N CYS A 83 0.32 3.26 -3.60
CA CYS A 83 -0.42 3.18 -2.35
C CYS A 83 0.41 2.48 -1.29
N LEU A 84 0.56 3.10 -0.11
CA LEU A 84 1.33 2.57 1.01
C LEU A 84 0.49 2.52 2.28
N ASP A 85 0.34 1.33 2.84
CA ASP A 85 -0.26 1.14 4.17
C ASP A 85 0.78 1.37 5.26
N MET A 86 0.45 2.25 6.20
CA MET A 86 1.29 2.58 7.36
C MET A 86 0.66 2.00 8.62
N ASP A 87 1.14 0.83 9.03
CA ASP A 87 0.65 0.12 10.22
C ASP A 87 1.37 0.52 11.51
N TYR A 88 2.50 1.21 11.39
CA TYR A 88 3.37 1.62 12.50
C TYR A 88 3.57 3.13 12.51
N GLY A 89 2.51 3.87 12.21
CA GLY A 89 2.54 5.33 12.12
C GLY A 89 2.72 6.01 13.47
N THR A 90 3.06 7.29 13.41
CA THR A 90 3.13 8.20 14.55
C THR A 90 2.03 9.26 14.47
N THR A 91 1.65 9.84 15.60
CA THR A 91 0.62 10.88 15.67
C THR A 91 1.00 12.10 14.82
N ASP A 92 2.28 12.46 14.79
CA ASP A 92 2.79 13.65 14.11
C ASP A 92 3.22 13.39 12.66
N PHE A 93 3.01 12.16 12.16
CA PHE A 93 3.53 11.77 10.84
C PHE A 93 3.14 12.75 9.73
N TRP A 94 1.87 13.10 9.63
CA TRP A 94 1.41 13.98 8.54
C TRP A 94 1.98 15.39 8.63
N ASP A 95 2.06 15.94 9.82
CA ASP A 95 2.61 17.29 10.01
C ASP A 95 4.10 17.31 9.63
N ASP A 96 4.88 16.32 10.08
CA ASP A 96 6.30 16.19 9.72
C ASP A 96 6.48 15.93 8.22
N PHE A 97 5.71 15.02 7.65
CA PHE A 97 5.76 14.68 6.23
C PHE A 97 5.43 15.89 5.34
N SER A 98 4.38 16.63 5.66
CA SER A 98 3.95 17.78 4.89
C SER A 98 4.92 18.96 4.96
N MET A 99 5.75 19.04 6.00
CA MET A 99 6.85 20.01 6.10
C MET A 99 8.07 19.59 5.27
N LEU A 100 8.35 18.29 5.15
CA LEU A 100 9.56 17.76 4.50
C LEU A 100 9.39 17.51 3.01
N TYR A 101 8.18 17.19 2.56
CA TYR A 101 7.89 16.75 1.19
C TYR A 101 6.80 17.59 0.53
N ASN A 102 6.99 17.87 -0.75
CA ASN A 102 6.03 18.62 -1.57
C ASN A 102 5.42 17.74 -2.67
N TYR A 103 5.13 16.48 -2.35
CA TYR A 103 4.44 15.60 -3.30
C TYR A 103 2.93 15.83 -3.30
N THR A 104 2.33 15.78 -4.49
CA THR A 104 0.88 15.57 -4.57
C THR A 104 0.55 14.21 -3.97
N CYS A 105 -0.22 14.18 -2.90
CA CYS A 105 -0.62 12.94 -2.23
C CYS A 105 -1.84 13.16 -1.34
N CYS A 106 -2.44 12.04 -0.95
CA CYS A 106 -3.54 12.00 0.00
C CYS A 106 -3.19 11.01 1.12
N ILE A 107 -3.55 11.36 2.34
CA ILE A 107 -3.50 10.46 3.50
C ILE A 107 -4.90 10.30 4.06
N HIS A 108 -5.27 9.09 4.45
CA HIS A 108 -6.44 8.85 5.28
C HIS A 108 -6.17 7.80 6.35
N THR A 109 -6.93 7.85 7.43
CA THR A 109 -6.89 6.82 8.46
C THR A 109 -7.54 5.54 7.99
N THR A 110 -7.11 4.39 8.50
CA THR A 110 -7.70 3.07 8.22
C THR A 110 -8.56 2.59 9.39
N HIS A 111 -9.30 1.52 9.22
CA HIS A 111 -10.30 1.07 10.19
C HIS A 111 -9.75 0.83 11.61
N LYS A 112 -8.52 0.32 11.72
CA LYS A 112 -7.83 0.07 13.00
C LYS A 112 -7.14 1.28 13.61
N HIS A 113 -7.23 2.45 12.97
CA HIS A 113 -6.60 3.66 13.48
C HIS A 113 -7.14 4.05 14.85
N SER A 114 -6.27 4.45 15.76
CA SER A 114 -6.56 5.17 16.98
C SER A 114 -5.45 6.19 17.27
N GLU A 115 -5.69 7.12 18.15
CA GLU A 115 -4.67 8.11 18.52
C GLU A 115 -3.43 7.47 19.16
N THR A 116 -3.60 6.37 19.88
CA THR A 116 -2.51 5.62 20.53
C THR A 116 -1.84 4.62 19.60
N ASN A 117 -2.48 4.25 18.51
CA ASN A 117 -1.95 3.34 17.49
C ASN A 117 -2.33 3.85 16.09
N PRO A 118 -1.66 4.91 15.62
CA PRO A 118 -2.00 5.53 14.34
C PRO A 118 -1.77 4.58 13.17
N ARG A 119 -2.78 4.47 12.31
CA ARG A 119 -2.72 3.71 11.06
C ARG A 119 -3.28 4.53 9.92
N TYR A 120 -2.46 4.65 8.88
CA TYR A 120 -2.76 5.50 7.73
C TYR A 120 -2.58 4.75 6.42
N ARG A 121 -3.13 5.32 5.37
CA ARG A 121 -2.80 4.98 3.99
C ARG A 121 -2.40 6.25 3.26
N LEU A 122 -1.28 6.17 2.56
CA LEU A 122 -0.79 7.21 1.67
C LEU A 122 -1.03 6.81 0.22
N ILE A 123 -1.51 7.74 -0.59
CA ILE A 123 -1.78 7.54 -2.01
C ILE A 123 -1.14 8.67 -2.79
N PHE A 124 -0.30 8.29 -3.75
CA PHE A 124 0.46 9.19 -4.62
C PHE A 124 0.07 8.95 -6.07
N PRO A 125 -0.48 9.96 -6.77
CA PRO A 125 -0.59 9.90 -8.21
C PRO A 125 0.80 9.97 -8.85
N LEU A 126 1.07 9.09 -9.80
CA LEU A 126 2.36 9.03 -10.49
C LEU A 126 2.37 9.93 -11.73
N SER A 127 3.52 10.50 -12.05
CA SER A 127 3.70 11.33 -13.25
C SER A 127 3.63 10.53 -14.55
N ARG A 128 3.88 9.22 -14.50
CA ARG A 128 3.68 8.24 -15.56
C ARG A 128 3.20 6.91 -14.99
N PRO A 129 2.52 6.08 -15.78
CA PRO A 129 2.27 4.70 -15.39
C PRO A 129 3.59 3.93 -15.18
N VAL A 130 3.58 2.99 -14.26
CA VAL A 130 4.67 2.04 -14.05
C VAL A 130 4.21 0.62 -14.36
N THR A 131 5.13 -0.22 -14.82
CA THR A 131 4.86 -1.64 -15.06
C THR A 131 4.71 -2.40 -13.74
N GLU A 132 4.18 -3.62 -13.81
CA GLU A 132 4.10 -4.52 -12.66
C GLU A 132 5.49 -4.73 -12.01
N GLU A 133 6.53 -4.89 -12.83
CA GLU A 133 7.91 -5.10 -12.37
C GLU A 133 8.51 -3.85 -11.70
N GLU A 134 8.23 -2.66 -12.23
CA GLU A 134 8.72 -1.40 -11.67
C GLU A 134 8.07 -1.05 -10.34
N TYR A 135 6.80 -1.42 -10.14
CA TYR A 135 5.98 -0.90 -9.05
C TYR A 135 6.57 -1.16 -7.67
N GLU A 136 6.96 -2.40 -7.38
CA GLU A 136 7.48 -2.74 -6.05
C GLU A 136 8.82 -2.05 -5.77
N ALA A 137 9.70 -1.94 -6.75
CA ALA A 137 10.96 -1.21 -6.63
C ALA A 137 10.73 0.27 -6.31
N VAL A 138 9.78 0.91 -7.00
CA VAL A 138 9.40 2.33 -6.76
C VAL A 138 8.80 2.49 -5.37
N ALA A 139 7.84 1.65 -5.01
CA ALA A 139 7.13 1.73 -3.74
C ALA A 139 8.06 1.54 -2.53
N ARG A 140 8.94 0.56 -2.59
CA ARG A 140 9.93 0.31 -1.54
C ARG A 140 10.95 1.44 -1.40
N LYS A 141 11.41 2.01 -2.51
CA LYS A 141 12.35 3.13 -2.46
C LYS A 141 11.72 4.37 -1.85
N LEU A 142 10.47 4.69 -2.18
CA LEU A 142 9.74 5.79 -1.55
C LEU A 142 9.56 5.54 -0.04
N ALA A 143 9.14 4.35 0.34
CA ALA A 143 8.99 3.99 1.74
C ALA A 143 10.30 4.11 2.53
N ASP A 144 11.41 3.71 1.92
CA ASP A 144 12.75 3.83 2.53
C ASP A 144 13.17 5.30 2.72
N GLU A 145 12.86 6.18 1.77
CA GLU A 145 13.13 7.61 1.90
C GLU A 145 12.31 8.28 3.00
N ILE A 146 11.07 7.84 3.20
CA ILE A 146 10.21 8.35 4.26
C ILE A 146 10.66 7.77 5.61
N ASP A 147 10.51 6.52 5.79
CA ASP A 147 10.99 5.59 6.83
C ASP A 147 10.31 4.24 6.65
N ILE A 148 11.02 3.27 6.12
CA ILE A 148 10.44 1.95 5.81
C ILE A 148 9.89 1.21 7.02
N GLN A 149 10.35 1.55 8.24
CA GLN A 149 9.88 0.92 9.48
C GLN A 149 8.41 1.24 9.79
N LEU A 150 7.87 2.33 9.23
CA LEU A 150 6.50 2.77 9.48
C LEU A 150 5.46 1.96 8.67
N PHE A 151 5.86 1.31 7.59
CA PHE A 151 4.95 0.72 6.62
C PHE A 151 4.73 -0.77 6.84
N ASP A 152 3.54 -1.25 6.46
CA ASP A 152 3.25 -2.68 6.34
C ASP A 152 4.20 -3.34 5.34
N ASP A 153 4.86 -4.41 5.77
CA ASP A 153 5.88 -5.10 4.98
C ASP A 153 5.34 -5.77 3.70
N THR A 154 4.03 -5.91 3.57
CA THR A 154 3.34 -6.50 2.40
C THR A 154 2.65 -5.46 1.50
N THR A 155 2.74 -4.17 1.84
CA THR A 155 2.02 -3.12 1.09
C THR A 155 2.55 -2.87 -0.33
N TYR A 156 3.71 -3.41 -0.67
CA TYR A 156 4.43 -3.12 -1.92
C TYR A 156 4.01 -4.00 -3.10
N GLU A 157 3.18 -4.99 -2.89
CA GLU A 157 2.71 -5.91 -3.93
C GLU A 157 1.94 -5.16 -5.04
N PRO A 158 2.26 -5.34 -6.33
CA PRO A 158 1.56 -4.66 -7.42
C PRO A 158 0.06 -4.97 -7.50
N THR A 159 -0.34 -6.15 -7.03
CA THR A 159 -1.73 -6.62 -7.00
C THR A 159 -2.48 -6.23 -5.74
N ARG A 160 -1.83 -5.52 -4.80
CA ARG A 160 -2.42 -5.17 -3.50
C ARG A 160 -3.66 -4.32 -3.68
N LEU A 161 -4.80 -4.80 -3.19
CA LEU A 161 -6.02 -4.03 -3.14
C LEU A 161 -5.97 -3.05 -1.96
N MET A 162 -6.57 -1.90 -2.16
CA MET A 162 -6.84 -0.92 -1.13
C MET A 162 -8.34 -0.89 -0.88
N TYR A 163 -8.78 -1.17 0.36
CA TYR A 163 -10.17 -1.00 0.71
C TYR A 163 -10.58 0.47 0.62
N TRP A 164 -11.81 0.73 0.17
CA TRP A 164 -12.39 2.06 0.35
C TRP A 164 -12.42 2.40 1.84
N PRO A 165 -12.22 3.66 2.23
CA PRO A 165 -12.14 4.05 3.63
C PRO A 165 -13.35 3.61 4.42
N THR A 166 -13.12 3.02 5.57
CA THR A 166 -14.13 2.63 6.54
C THR A 166 -13.73 3.10 7.93
N VAL A 167 -14.69 3.31 8.80
CA VAL A 167 -14.48 3.71 10.19
C VAL A 167 -15.58 3.11 11.06
N SER A 168 -15.23 2.71 12.28
CA SER A 168 -16.20 2.27 13.28
C SER A 168 -17.12 3.43 13.70
N LYS A 169 -18.32 3.12 14.14
CA LYS A 169 -19.21 4.10 14.78
C LYS A 169 -18.45 4.79 15.94
N GLU A 170 -18.46 6.10 15.93
CA GLU A 170 -17.70 6.95 16.88
C GLU A 170 -16.17 6.78 16.80
N GLY A 171 -15.67 6.15 15.75
CA GLY A 171 -14.24 6.05 15.48
C GLY A 171 -13.69 7.37 14.94
N THR A 172 -12.37 7.49 14.98
CA THR A 172 -11.66 8.68 14.45
C THR A 172 -11.30 8.46 12.99
N PHE A 173 -11.74 9.39 12.14
CA PHE A 173 -11.37 9.40 10.72
C PHE A 173 -10.91 10.79 10.29
N PHE A 174 -9.84 10.84 9.52
CA PHE A 174 -9.51 12.04 8.74
C PHE A 174 -8.95 11.65 7.38
N CYS A 175 -9.08 12.59 6.44
CA CYS A 175 -8.45 12.55 5.13
C CYS A 175 -7.87 13.94 4.87
N LYS A 176 -6.60 13.98 4.50
CA LYS A 176 -5.86 15.21 4.17
C LYS A 176 -5.09 15.02 2.88
N HIS A 177 -4.75 16.10 2.20
CA HIS A 177 -3.99 16.03 0.96
C HIS A 177 -3.06 17.24 0.78
N ILE A 178 -2.06 17.05 -0.06
CA ILE A 178 -1.14 18.06 -0.53
C ILE A 178 -1.25 18.13 -2.05
N SER A 179 -1.33 19.34 -2.59
CA SER A 179 -1.19 19.63 -4.01
C SER A 179 0.21 20.18 -4.25
N GLY A 180 1.11 19.31 -4.65
CA GLY A 180 2.51 19.61 -4.95
C GLY A 180 2.93 19.04 -6.28
N GLU A 181 4.14 18.54 -6.36
CA GLU A 181 4.67 17.88 -7.55
C GLU A 181 4.18 16.44 -7.64
N LEU A 182 3.89 15.96 -8.84
CA LEU A 182 3.62 14.55 -9.07
C LEU A 182 4.87 13.71 -8.78
N LEU A 183 4.69 12.60 -8.09
CA LEU A 183 5.76 11.64 -7.85
C LEU A 183 6.25 11.07 -9.18
N ASN A 184 7.51 11.33 -9.51
CA ASN A 184 8.16 10.78 -10.69
C ASN A 184 8.81 9.44 -10.35
N PRO A 185 8.33 8.30 -10.87
CA PRO A 185 8.90 7.00 -10.58
C PRO A 185 10.36 6.86 -11.05
N ASP A 186 10.76 7.58 -12.11
CA ASP A 186 12.14 7.53 -12.61
C ASP A 186 13.14 8.11 -11.63
N ASP A 187 12.75 9.13 -10.85
CA ASP A 187 13.61 9.69 -9.80
C ASP A 187 13.93 8.65 -8.70
N LEU A 188 13.01 7.73 -8.44
CA LEU A 188 13.21 6.65 -7.48
C LEU A 188 13.98 5.48 -8.08
N LEU A 189 13.65 5.08 -9.31
CA LEU A 189 14.32 3.96 -9.99
C LEU A 189 15.80 4.24 -10.23
N THR A 190 16.17 5.47 -10.56
CA THR A 190 17.58 5.87 -10.79
C THR A 190 18.44 5.85 -9.53
N LYS A 191 17.86 5.80 -8.36
CA LYS A 191 18.57 5.67 -7.07
C LYS A 191 19.08 4.26 -6.79
N TYR A 192 18.61 3.26 -7.55
CA TYR A 192 19.15 1.91 -7.52
C TYR A 192 20.35 1.81 -8.46
N LYS A 193 21.31 0.96 -8.12
CA LYS A 193 22.33 0.52 -9.08
C LYS A 193 21.67 -0.32 -10.19
N ASP A 194 20.78 -1.23 -9.80
CA ASP A 194 19.93 -2.01 -10.68
C ASP A 194 18.59 -2.28 -9.97
N TRP A 195 17.53 -1.60 -10.37
CA TRP A 195 16.23 -1.73 -9.74
C TRP A 195 15.56 -3.11 -10.01
N ARG A 196 15.99 -3.83 -11.04
CA ARG A 196 15.51 -5.18 -11.35
C ARG A 196 16.10 -6.24 -10.41
N ASP A 197 17.20 -5.93 -9.76
CA ASP A 197 17.80 -6.77 -8.74
C ASP A 197 17.03 -6.60 -7.42
N CYS A 198 16.08 -7.50 -7.14
CA CYS A 198 15.25 -7.44 -5.93
C CYS A 198 16.05 -7.55 -4.63
N SER A 199 17.30 -8.02 -4.66
CA SER A 199 18.18 -8.04 -3.49
C SER A 199 18.56 -6.63 -3.01
N GLN A 200 18.45 -5.63 -3.89
CA GLN A 200 18.72 -4.22 -3.59
C GLN A 200 17.47 -3.48 -3.05
N TRP A 201 16.31 -4.11 -3.09
CA TRP A 201 15.08 -3.48 -2.63
C TRP A 201 15.10 -3.27 -1.12
N PRO A 202 14.73 -2.06 -0.64
CA PRO A 202 14.67 -1.79 0.78
C PRO A 202 13.68 -2.70 1.51
N ARG A 203 14.05 -3.09 2.72
CA ARG A 203 13.24 -3.93 3.62
C ARG A 203 13.34 -3.42 5.04
N SER A 204 12.27 -3.58 5.81
CA SER A 204 12.27 -3.24 7.23
C SER A 204 13.22 -4.14 8.04
N THR A 205 13.58 -3.69 9.23
CA THR A 205 14.36 -4.51 10.16
C THR A 205 13.57 -5.72 10.66
N ARG A 206 12.24 -5.66 10.69
CA ARG A 206 11.36 -6.80 11.03
C ARG A 206 11.55 -7.96 10.06
N VAL A 207 11.54 -7.69 8.76
CA VAL A 207 11.76 -8.69 7.71
C VAL A 207 13.17 -9.27 7.80
N LYS A 208 14.19 -8.42 7.94
CA LYS A 208 15.59 -8.85 8.08
C LYS A 208 15.81 -9.76 9.30
N GLN A 209 15.09 -9.52 10.40
CA GLN A 209 15.16 -10.36 11.60
C GLN A 209 14.49 -11.73 11.38
N LEU A 210 13.34 -11.77 10.70
CA LEU A 210 12.68 -13.02 10.34
C LEU A 210 13.55 -13.88 9.43
N GLU A 211 14.13 -13.30 8.39
CA GLU A 211 15.06 -14.00 7.50
C GLU A 211 16.25 -14.59 8.25
N LYS A 212 16.84 -13.84 9.20
CA LYS A 212 17.95 -14.34 10.04
C LYS A 212 17.52 -15.51 10.94
N ARG A 213 16.30 -15.46 11.46
CA ARG A 213 15.75 -16.53 12.30
C ARG A 213 15.53 -17.79 11.51
N ASP A 214 14.94 -17.68 10.34
CA ASP A 214 14.66 -18.80 9.45
C ASP A 214 15.94 -19.46 8.94
N LEU A 215 16.97 -18.67 8.63
CA LEU A 215 18.30 -19.17 8.29
C LEU A 215 18.95 -19.96 9.44
N LYS A 216 18.76 -19.52 10.71
CA LYS A 216 19.25 -20.24 11.89
C LYS A 216 18.52 -21.56 12.13
N LEU A 217 17.22 -21.60 11.89
CA LEU A 217 16.39 -22.82 12.05
C LEU A 217 16.72 -23.88 11.02
N LEU A 218 17.18 -23.50 9.83
CA LEU A 218 17.49 -24.42 8.72
C LEU A 218 18.89 -25.03 8.79
N GLY A 219 19.81 -24.48 9.59
CA GLY A 219 21.12 -25.08 9.91
C GLY A 219 22.08 -25.38 8.75
N ASP A 220 21.70 -25.15 7.51
CA ASP A 220 22.45 -25.53 6.31
C ASP A 220 22.77 -24.29 5.45
N PRO A 221 24.05 -23.91 5.35
CA PRO A 221 24.46 -22.76 4.55
C PRO A 221 24.22 -22.92 3.04
N THR A 222 24.02 -24.14 2.53
CA THR A 222 23.74 -24.38 1.11
C THR A 222 22.30 -24.09 0.73
N LYS A 223 21.39 -24.02 1.70
CA LYS A 223 19.98 -23.63 1.50
C LYS A 223 19.76 -22.12 1.46
N LYS A 224 20.80 -21.31 1.73
CA LYS A 224 20.70 -19.84 1.74
C LYS A 224 20.27 -19.25 0.40
N GLU A 225 20.77 -19.76 -0.70
CA GLU A 225 20.44 -19.30 -2.04
C GLU A 225 18.99 -19.65 -2.44
N GLY A 226 18.50 -20.81 -2.03
CA GLY A 226 17.12 -21.24 -2.28
C GLY A 226 16.09 -20.34 -1.60
N ILE A 227 16.30 -19.99 -0.35
CA ILE A 227 15.33 -19.21 0.44
C ILE A 227 15.27 -17.75 0.00
N ILE A 228 16.42 -17.14 -0.28
CA ILE A 228 16.46 -15.75 -0.79
C ILE A 228 15.88 -15.70 -2.22
N GLY A 229 16.22 -16.69 -3.05
CA GLY A 229 15.67 -16.82 -4.39
C GLY A 229 14.16 -17.11 -4.39
N ASP A 230 13.67 -17.89 -3.44
CA ASP A 230 12.24 -18.21 -3.29
C ASP A 230 11.48 -17.06 -2.66
N PHE A 231 12.08 -16.29 -1.76
CA PHE A 231 11.50 -15.06 -1.24
C PHE A 231 11.33 -14.02 -2.36
N CYS A 232 12.37 -13.76 -3.13
CA CYS A 232 12.29 -12.89 -4.31
C CYS A 232 11.29 -13.43 -5.35
N ARG A 233 11.19 -14.75 -5.54
CA ARG A 233 10.25 -15.40 -6.48
C ARG A 233 8.83 -15.51 -5.98
N ALA A 234 8.60 -15.64 -4.68
CA ALA A 234 7.27 -15.67 -4.09
C ALA A 234 6.58 -14.31 -4.14
N TYR A 235 7.38 -13.23 -4.17
CA TYR A 235 6.90 -11.84 -4.28
C TYR A 235 7.09 -11.25 -5.69
N THR A 236 7.71 -11.96 -6.60
CA THR A 236 7.70 -11.69 -8.04
C THR A 236 6.74 -12.66 -8.73
#